data_6047f1bca82b70c0dd46f19e18f4cc41
#
_entry.id   6047f1bca82b70c0dd46f19e18f4cc41
#
_cell.length_a   1.000
_cell.length_b   1.000
_cell.length_c   1.000
_cell.angle_alpha   90.00
_cell.angle_beta   90.00
_cell.angle_gamma   90.00
#
_symmetry.space_group_name_H-M   'P 1'
#
loop_
_entity.id
_entity.type
_entity.pdbx_description
1 polymer ?
#
loop_
_entity_poly.entity_id
_entity_poly.type
_entity_poly.pdbx_seq_one_letter_code
_entity_poly.pdbx_strand_id
1 'polypeptide(L)'
;RCKMLNNRFAGDALKKVDTLNAAGIRMNGQIVLCKGVNDGKELEYSIQKLMEYLPNVESVSVVPVGLSKYREGLYPLEPFNAQDAGEVIDLIEKYQKICMEKYDTHFIQASDEWYILAGREVPEEERYDGYLQLENGVGMIRLLLDEFHDALKRRIIEKASGAKLPWEGTREISLATGRLAFPYLKRMSEELMQEYPGLRI
;
A
#
# COMPACT_ATOMS: atom_id res chain seq x y z
N ARG A 1 6.55 21.66 -0.80
CA ARG A 1 5.47 21.71 0.21
C ARG A 1 4.65 22.99 0.13
N CYS A 2 5.25 24.17 0.17
CA CYS A 2 4.50 25.43 0.11
C CYS A 2 3.57 25.49 -1.12
N LYS A 3 4.07 25.10 -2.30
CA LYS A 3 3.30 25.02 -3.54
C LYS A 3 2.19 23.97 -3.48
N MET A 4 2.52 22.76 -3.02
CA MET A 4 1.55 21.64 -2.97
C MET A 4 0.41 21.87 -1.99
N LEU A 5 0.71 22.48 -0.83
CA LEU A 5 -0.27 22.73 0.23
C LEU A 5 -0.90 24.12 0.13
N ASN A 6 -0.51 24.91 -0.87
CA ASN A 6 -0.88 26.33 -0.99
C ASN A 6 -0.74 27.10 0.35
N ASN A 7 0.34 26.79 1.08
CA ASN A 7 0.60 27.33 2.40
C ASN A 7 2.06 27.79 2.52
N ARG A 8 2.27 29.09 2.65
CA ARG A 8 3.60 29.70 2.76
C ARG A 8 4.41 29.23 3.99
N PHE A 9 3.74 28.73 5.01
CA PHE A 9 4.38 28.25 6.25
C PHE A 9 4.74 26.75 6.19
N ALA A 10 4.33 26.03 5.16
CA ALA A 10 4.58 24.58 5.06
C ALA A 10 6.08 24.24 4.82
N GLY A 11 6.91 25.21 4.49
CA GLY A 11 8.36 25.04 4.35
C GLY A 11 9.05 24.65 5.65
N ASP A 12 8.54 25.07 6.80
CA ASP A 12 9.13 24.80 8.12
C ASP A 12 8.77 23.43 8.71
N ALA A 13 8.02 22.60 8.00
CA ALA A 13 7.57 21.29 8.50
C ALA A 13 8.75 20.38 8.90
N LEU A 14 9.89 20.43 8.19
CA LEU A 14 11.07 19.63 8.56
C LEU A 14 11.65 20.03 9.92
N LYS A 15 11.63 21.30 10.29
CA LYS A 15 12.07 21.74 11.62
C LYS A 15 11.26 21.08 12.76
N LYS A 16 9.97 20.80 12.51
CA LYS A 16 9.13 20.07 13.46
C LYS A 16 9.56 18.60 13.54
N VAL A 17 9.89 17.98 12.40
CA VAL A 17 10.45 16.62 12.41
C VAL A 17 11.77 16.58 13.16
N ASP A 18 12.68 17.56 12.96
CA ASP A 18 13.93 17.67 13.71
C ASP A 18 13.67 17.71 15.23
N THR A 19 12.68 18.52 15.65
CA THR A 19 12.30 18.65 17.07
C THR A 19 11.76 17.33 17.64
N LEU A 20 10.88 16.66 16.91
CA LEU A 20 10.28 15.39 17.33
C LEU A 20 11.33 14.27 17.35
N ASN A 21 12.21 14.25 16.37
CA ASN A 21 13.31 13.31 16.30
C ASN A 21 14.28 13.49 17.47
N ALA A 22 14.65 14.73 17.78
CA ALA A 22 15.52 15.04 18.94
C ALA A 22 14.87 14.65 20.27
N ALA A 23 13.54 14.64 20.36
CA ALA A 23 12.77 14.18 21.51
C ALA A 23 12.57 12.65 21.56
N GLY A 24 13.10 11.89 20.59
CA GLY A 24 12.96 10.43 20.52
C GLY A 24 11.53 9.96 20.21
N ILE A 25 10.71 10.82 19.60
CA ILE A 25 9.32 10.48 19.26
C ILE A 25 9.31 9.61 18.00
N ARG A 26 8.65 8.46 18.08
CA ARG A 26 8.43 7.55 16.94
C ARG A 26 7.42 8.15 15.97
N MET A 27 7.72 8.07 14.69
CA MET A 27 6.93 8.70 13.64
C MET A 27 6.80 7.76 12.44
N ASN A 28 5.63 7.80 11.79
CA ASN A 28 5.43 7.25 10.46
C ASN A 28 5.23 8.39 9.47
N GLY A 29 5.91 8.30 8.32
CA GLY A 29 5.81 9.30 7.26
C GLY A 29 4.88 8.86 6.13
N GLN A 30 4.31 9.85 5.42
CA GLN A 30 3.59 9.60 4.17
C GLN A 30 4.00 10.63 3.12
N ILE A 31 4.33 10.16 1.93
CA ILE A 31 4.56 10.99 0.75
C ILE A 31 3.39 10.80 -0.21
N VAL A 32 2.58 11.84 -0.38
CA VAL A 32 1.58 11.89 -1.45
C VAL A 32 2.31 12.35 -2.72
N LEU A 33 2.45 11.44 -3.68
CA LEU A 33 3.20 11.69 -4.89
C LEU A 33 2.33 12.33 -5.97
N CYS A 34 2.81 13.44 -6.54
CA CYS A 34 2.16 14.19 -7.61
C CYS A 34 3.09 14.22 -8.81
N LYS A 35 2.63 13.69 -9.94
CA LYS A 35 3.40 13.61 -11.19
C LYS A 35 3.88 14.98 -11.64
N GLY A 36 5.17 15.09 -11.99
CA GLY A 36 5.83 16.34 -12.41
C GLY A 36 5.99 17.39 -11.31
N VAL A 37 5.72 17.05 -10.03
CA VAL A 37 5.83 17.98 -8.91
C VAL A 37 6.84 17.52 -7.87
N ASN A 38 6.69 16.32 -7.33
CA ASN A 38 7.57 15.76 -6.30
C ASN A 38 7.97 14.30 -6.57
N ASP A 39 7.85 13.85 -7.80
CA ASP A 39 8.30 12.55 -8.31
C ASP A 39 9.79 12.55 -8.74
N GLY A 40 10.26 11.44 -9.27
CA GLY A 40 11.62 11.29 -9.78
C GLY A 40 12.69 11.70 -8.76
N LYS A 41 13.53 12.67 -9.12
CA LYS A 41 14.63 13.16 -8.27
C LYS A 41 14.16 13.80 -6.96
N GLU A 42 12.99 14.42 -6.94
CA GLU A 42 12.42 15.01 -5.72
C GLU A 42 11.94 13.92 -4.75
N LEU A 43 11.38 12.81 -5.28
CA LEU A 43 11.07 11.63 -4.46
C LEU A 43 12.35 11.03 -3.88
N GLU A 44 13.37 10.82 -4.73
CA GLU A 44 14.66 10.27 -4.30
C GLU A 44 15.29 11.12 -3.20
N TYR A 45 15.33 12.44 -3.38
CA TYR A 45 15.79 13.38 -2.36
C TYR A 45 14.99 13.27 -1.06
N SER A 46 13.66 13.16 -1.17
CA SER A 46 12.78 13.05 0.00
C SER A 46 13.04 11.75 0.78
N ILE A 47 13.24 10.64 0.08
CA ILE A 47 13.59 9.35 0.70
C ILE A 47 14.91 9.47 1.46
N GLN A 48 15.96 9.95 0.79
CA GLN A 48 17.29 10.13 1.40
C GLN A 48 17.22 11.01 2.64
N LYS A 49 16.46 12.10 2.57
CA LYS A 49 16.31 13.02 3.70
C LYS A 49 15.56 12.41 4.87
N LEU A 50 14.53 11.59 4.61
CA LEU A 50 13.78 10.92 5.66
C LEU A 50 14.56 9.78 6.31
N MET A 51 15.46 9.12 5.58
CA MET A 51 16.37 8.11 6.14
C MET A 51 17.30 8.67 7.22
N GLU A 52 17.61 9.98 7.22
CA GLU A 52 18.43 10.61 8.25
C GLU A 52 17.76 10.60 9.65
N TYR A 53 16.45 10.35 9.71
CA TYR A 53 15.66 10.30 10.95
C TYR A 53 15.46 8.89 11.51
N LEU A 54 16.04 7.87 10.87
CA LEU A 54 16.04 6.53 11.42
C LEU A 54 16.79 6.50 12.79
N PRO A 55 16.34 5.74 13.80
CA PRO A 55 15.18 4.84 13.78
C PRO A 55 13.86 5.50 14.19
N ASN A 56 13.81 6.78 14.52
CA ASN A 56 12.61 7.43 15.06
C ASN A 56 11.52 7.63 13.99
N VAL A 57 11.87 7.87 12.71
CA VAL A 57 10.95 7.66 11.61
C VAL A 57 11.03 6.18 11.25
N GLU A 58 10.03 5.40 11.65
CA GLU A 58 10.05 3.94 11.53
C GLU A 58 9.76 3.46 10.12
N SER A 59 8.85 4.15 9.44
CA SER A 59 8.49 3.83 8.06
C SER A 59 7.97 5.05 7.30
N VAL A 60 8.04 4.99 5.98
CA VAL A 60 7.48 6.00 5.07
C VAL A 60 6.70 5.34 3.97
N SER A 61 5.41 5.64 3.83
CA SER A 61 4.61 5.22 2.68
C SER A 61 4.68 6.23 1.54
N VAL A 62 4.70 5.74 0.31
CA VAL A 62 4.53 6.54 -0.91
C VAL A 62 3.21 6.15 -1.54
N VAL A 63 2.30 7.11 -1.65
CA VAL A 63 0.96 6.90 -2.23
C VAL A 63 0.75 7.83 -3.41
N PRO A 64 0.07 7.43 -4.49
CA PRO A 64 -0.26 8.33 -5.58
C PRO A 64 -1.30 9.36 -5.12
N VAL A 65 -1.26 10.55 -5.69
CA VAL A 65 -2.29 11.56 -5.41
C VAL A 65 -3.64 11.10 -5.95
N GLY A 66 -4.67 11.13 -5.10
CA GLY A 66 -6.04 10.88 -5.51
C GLY A 66 -6.62 12.07 -6.29
N LEU A 67 -7.12 11.83 -7.51
CA LEU A 67 -7.75 12.86 -8.34
C LEU A 67 -9.27 12.74 -8.25
N SER A 68 -9.91 13.73 -7.62
CA SER A 68 -11.37 13.82 -7.55
C SER A 68 -11.97 14.48 -8.80
N LYS A 69 -13.29 14.35 -8.99
CA LYS A 69 -14.03 15.03 -10.05
C LYS A 69 -14.10 16.57 -9.84
N TYR A 70 -13.98 17.01 -8.59
CA TYR A 70 -14.20 18.40 -8.17
C TYR A 70 -12.86 19.13 -8.05
N ARG A 71 -12.21 19.36 -9.21
CA ARG A 71 -10.88 20.01 -9.26
C ARG A 71 -10.87 21.34 -9.99
N GLU A 72 -12.04 21.91 -10.26
CA GLU A 72 -12.14 23.22 -10.92
C GLU A 72 -11.45 24.29 -10.07
N GLY A 73 -10.59 25.09 -10.70
CA GLY A 73 -9.79 26.12 -10.03
C GLY A 73 -8.60 25.62 -9.19
N LEU A 74 -8.40 24.29 -9.06
CA LEU A 74 -7.24 23.73 -8.38
C LEU A 74 -6.05 23.55 -9.34
N TYR A 75 -4.85 23.42 -8.76
CA TYR A 75 -3.64 23.14 -9.54
C TYR A 75 -3.83 21.88 -10.40
N PRO A 76 -3.57 21.97 -11.72
CA PRO A 76 -3.72 20.82 -12.61
C PRO A 76 -2.69 19.75 -12.25
N LEU A 77 -3.16 18.54 -12.01
CA LEU A 77 -2.34 17.36 -11.76
C LEU A 77 -2.67 16.30 -12.80
N GLU A 78 -1.65 15.57 -13.23
CA GLU A 78 -1.76 14.45 -14.14
C GLU A 78 -1.76 13.13 -13.35
N PRO A 79 -2.58 12.13 -13.75
CA PRO A 79 -2.50 10.80 -13.16
C PRO A 79 -1.21 10.10 -13.60
N PHE A 80 -0.71 9.22 -12.76
CA PHE A 80 0.36 8.29 -13.13
C PHE A 80 -0.18 7.20 -14.04
N ASN A 81 0.63 6.76 -14.99
CA ASN A 81 0.36 5.58 -15.83
C ASN A 81 1.16 4.35 -15.33
N ALA A 82 1.00 3.20 -16.01
CA ALA A 82 1.65 1.96 -15.63
C ALA A 82 3.19 2.03 -15.66
N GLN A 83 3.76 2.73 -16.63
CA GLN A 83 5.21 2.91 -16.72
C GLN A 83 5.72 3.79 -15.57
N ASP A 84 5.07 4.93 -15.33
CA ASP A 84 5.41 5.82 -14.22
C ASP A 84 5.39 5.06 -12.89
N ALA A 85 4.35 4.23 -12.68
CA ALA A 85 4.21 3.43 -11.46
C ALA A 85 5.34 2.40 -11.32
N GLY A 86 5.74 1.78 -12.41
CA GLY A 86 6.90 0.89 -12.45
C GLY A 86 8.19 1.60 -12.02
N GLU A 87 8.45 2.79 -12.53
CA GLU A 87 9.62 3.60 -12.17
C GLU A 87 9.61 4.01 -10.69
N VAL A 88 8.44 4.32 -10.12
CA VAL A 88 8.29 4.61 -8.69
C VAL A 88 8.60 3.38 -7.85
N ILE A 89 8.07 2.20 -8.21
CA ILE A 89 8.36 0.94 -7.52
C ILE A 89 9.85 0.65 -7.57
N ASP A 90 10.49 0.73 -8.74
CA ASP A 90 11.91 0.44 -8.92
C ASP A 90 12.79 1.35 -8.05
N LEU A 91 12.44 2.63 -7.94
CA LEU A 91 13.12 3.57 -7.05
C LEU A 91 12.96 3.20 -5.58
N ILE A 92 11.73 2.87 -5.16
CA ILE A 92 11.45 2.46 -3.78
C ILE A 92 12.21 1.18 -3.45
N GLU A 93 12.17 0.16 -4.30
CA GLU A 93 12.86 -1.12 -4.09
C GLU A 93 14.39 -0.95 -4.03
N LYS A 94 14.96 -0.03 -4.80
CA LYS A 94 16.38 0.36 -4.68
C LYS A 94 16.70 0.81 -3.25
N TYR A 95 15.86 1.68 -2.69
CA TYR A 95 16.10 2.22 -1.34
C TYR A 95 15.75 1.22 -0.24
N GLN A 96 14.78 0.33 -0.45
CA GLN A 96 14.53 -0.79 0.46
C GLN A 96 15.77 -1.68 0.63
N LYS A 97 16.44 -2.02 -0.46
CA LYS A 97 17.71 -2.79 -0.41
C LYS A 97 18.78 -2.08 0.41
N ILE A 98 18.96 -0.77 0.18
CA ILE A 98 19.93 0.04 0.94
C ILE A 98 19.57 0.08 2.43
N CYS A 99 18.28 0.22 2.75
CA CYS A 99 17.82 0.28 4.14
C CYS A 99 17.95 -1.08 4.84
N MET A 100 17.63 -2.18 4.16
CA MET A 100 17.83 -3.53 4.68
C MET A 100 19.30 -3.81 4.98
N GLU A 101 20.22 -3.46 4.09
CA GLU A 101 21.65 -3.66 4.30
C GLU A 101 22.21 -2.86 5.49
N LYS A 102 21.67 -1.68 5.76
CA LYS A 102 22.22 -0.75 6.77
C LYS A 102 21.48 -0.75 8.08
N TYR A 103 20.17 -0.98 8.07
CA TYR A 103 19.27 -0.72 9.19
C TYR A 103 18.33 -1.87 9.48
N ASP A 104 18.37 -2.95 8.69
CA ASP A 104 17.49 -4.12 8.83
C ASP A 104 16.00 -3.76 8.80
N THR A 105 15.62 -2.90 7.86
CA THR A 105 14.23 -2.47 7.64
C THR A 105 13.97 -2.11 6.18
N HIS A 106 12.76 -2.37 5.68
CA HIS A 106 12.33 -1.91 4.36
C HIS A 106 11.90 -0.43 4.36
N PHE A 107 11.93 0.23 5.47
CA PHE A 107 11.72 1.66 5.72
C PHE A 107 10.74 2.39 4.78
N ILE A 108 11.04 2.41 3.45
CA ILE A 108 10.22 3.09 2.44
C ILE A 108 9.31 2.08 1.73
N GLN A 109 8.00 2.35 1.69
CA GLN A 109 7.00 1.42 1.21
C GLN A 109 6.15 2.03 0.09
N ALA A 110 5.97 1.30 -1.00
CA ALA A 110 5.00 1.63 -2.04
C ALA A 110 3.61 1.14 -1.63
N SER A 111 2.58 1.98 -1.80
CA SER A 111 1.19 1.52 -1.61
C SER A 111 0.81 0.47 -2.66
N ASP A 112 -0.17 -0.36 -2.33
CA ASP A 112 -0.70 -1.41 -3.22
C ASP A 112 -1.16 -0.85 -4.57
N GLU A 113 -1.65 0.39 -4.58
CA GLU A 113 -2.10 1.08 -5.80
C GLU A 113 -0.99 1.20 -6.85
N TRP A 114 0.28 1.37 -6.44
CA TRP A 114 1.40 1.40 -7.37
C TRP A 114 1.58 0.06 -8.09
N TYR A 115 1.51 -1.05 -7.35
CA TYR A 115 1.64 -2.39 -7.92
C TYR A 115 0.48 -2.70 -8.87
N ILE A 116 -0.75 -2.37 -8.46
CA ILE A 116 -1.94 -2.53 -9.30
C ILE A 116 -1.81 -1.72 -10.59
N LEU A 117 -1.41 -0.45 -10.48
CA LEU A 117 -1.26 0.43 -11.63
C LEU A 117 -0.16 -0.02 -12.59
N ALA A 118 0.95 -0.52 -12.07
CA ALA A 118 2.06 -1.06 -12.84
C ALA A 118 1.76 -2.45 -13.44
N GLY A 119 0.68 -3.11 -13.01
CA GLY A 119 0.39 -4.51 -13.36
C GLY A 119 1.40 -5.49 -12.77
N ARG A 120 2.01 -5.15 -11.63
CA ARG A 120 2.94 -6.02 -10.90
C ARG A 120 2.22 -6.68 -9.72
N GLU A 121 2.67 -7.89 -9.35
CA GLU A 121 2.20 -8.54 -8.13
C GLU A 121 2.67 -7.75 -6.90
N VAL A 122 1.82 -7.71 -5.85
CA VAL A 122 2.21 -7.12 -4.57
C VAL A 122 3.29 -7.97 -3.89
N PRO A 123 4.21 -7.37 -3.14
CA PRO A 123 5.29 -8.09 -2.45
C PRO A 123 4.77 -9.16 -1.48
N GLU A 124 5.67 -10.07 -1.09
CA GLU A 124 5.42 -11.04 -0.02
C GLU A 124 5.42 -10.36 1.36
N GLU A 125 4.84 -11.03 2.37
CA GLU A 125 4.59 -10.51 3.71
C GLU A 125 5.83 -9.90 4.37
N GLU A 126 6.98 -10.55 4.20
CA GLU A 126 8.24 -10.16 4.84
C GLU A 126 8.71 -8.75 4.45
N ARG A 127 8.23 -8.23 3.32
CA ARG A 127 8.61 -6.90 2.85
C ARG A 127 7.85 -5.75 3.50
N TYR A 128 6.85 -6.05 4.32
CA TYR A 128 6.01 -5.02 4.94
C TYR A 128 6.38 -4.69 6.39
N ASP A 129 7.42 -5.34 6.95
CA ASP A 129 7.94 -5.09 8.32
C ASP A 129 6.82 -5.07 9.39
N GLY A 130 5.86 -6.00 9.27
CA GLY A 130 4.72 -6.09 10.18
C GLY A 130 3.60 -5.09 9.88
N TYR A 131 3.50 -4.60 8.64
CA TYR A 131 2.38 -3.78 8.14
C TYR A 131 2.23 -2.42 8.83
N LEU A 132 3.33 -1.74 9.13
CA LEU A 132 3.35 -0.42 9.80
C LEU A 132 2.55 0.68 9.07
N GLN A 133 2.27 0.50 7.79
CA GLN A 133 1.59 1.48 6.92
C GLN A 133 0.27 0.96 6.33
N LEU A 134 -0.35 -0.03 6.97
CA LEU A 134 -1.57 -0.68 6.47
C LEU A 134 -2.69 0.34 6.19
N GLU A 135 -2.90 1.30 7.11
CA GLU A 135 -3.92 2.34 6.97
C GLU A 135 -3.67 3.29 5.79
N ASN A 136 -2.43 3.33 5.30
CA ASN A 136 -2.04 4.10 4.12
C ASN A 136 -2.09 3.26 2.81
N GLY A 137 -2.74 2.10 2.85
CA GLY A 137 -2.90 1.22 1.69
C GLY A 137 -1.63 0.48 1.30
N VAL A 138 -0.76 0.17 2.26
CA VAL A 138 0.48 -0.59 2.05
C VAL A 138 0.30 -2.00 2.62
N GLY A 139 0.29 -3.00 1.75
CA GLY A 139 0.17 -4.40 2.13
C GLY A 139 -1.25 -4.88 2.46
N MET A 140 -2.28 -4.06 2.22
CA MET A 140 -3.68 -4.48 2.45
C MET A 140 -4.07 -5.66 1.57
N ILE A 141 -3.64 -5.65 0.31
CA ILE A 141 -3.93 -6.74 -0.63
C ILE A 141 -3.19 -8.01 -0.22
N ARG A 142 -1.91 -7.92 0.13
CA ARG A 142 -1.14 -9.09 0.60
C ARG A 142 -1.78 -9.69 1.84
N LEU A 143 -2.03 -8.91 2.86
CA LEU A 143 -2.67 -9.36 4.09
C LEU A 143 -4.02 -10.05 3.83
N LEU A 144 -4.86 -9.43 2.98
CA LEU A 144 -6.14 -10.02 2.59
C LEU A 144 -5.98 -11.37 1.91
N LEU A 145 -5.03 -11.51 0.98
CA LEU A 145 -4.77 -12.77 0.27
C LEU A 145 -4.27 -13.86 1.21
N ASP A 146 -3.34 -13.53 2.10
CA ASP A 146 -2.75 -14.50 3.02
C ASP A 146 -3.79 -14.97 4.06
N GLU A 147 -4.55 -14.05 4.65
CA GLU A 147 -5.66 -14.39 5.56
C GLU A 147 -6.75 -15.24 4.87
N PHE A 148 -7.07 -14.91 3.62
CA PHE A 148 -8.03 -15.67 2.82
C PHE A 148 -7.55 -17.10 2.58
N HIS A 149 -6.31 -17.27 2.08
CA HIS A 149 -5.77 -18.59 1.79
C HIS A 149 -5.61 -19.43 3.05
N ASP A 150 -5.23 -18.82 4.17
CA ASP A 150 -5.14 -19.51 5.45
C ASP A 150 -6.52 -19.93 5.99
N ALA A 151 -7.53 -19.09 5.83
CA ALA A 151 -8.90 -19.43 6.18
C ALA A 151 -9.42 -20.57 5.29
N LEU A 152 -9.16 -20.50 3.98
CA LEU A 152 -9.56 -21.53 3.03
C LEU A 152 -8.88 -22.89 3.34
N LYS A 153 -7.58 -22.89 3.59
CA LYS A 153 -6.83 -24.09 4.00
C LYS A 153 -7.42 -24.73 5.27
N ARG A 154 -7.68 -23.92 6.31
CA ARG A 154 -8.31 -24.42 7.56
C ARG A 154 -9.65 -25.07 7.28
N ARG A 155 -10.50 -24.43 6.45
CA ARG A 155 -11.81 -24.97 6.10
C ARG A 155 -11.73 -26.27 5.29
N ILE A 156 -10.77 -26.40 4.38
CA ILE A 156 -10.54 -27.63 3.63
C ILE A 156 -10.17 -28.79 4.59
N ILE A 157 -9.30 -28.53 5.55
CA ILE A 157 -8.91 -29.53 6.57
C ILE A 157 -10.11 -29.92 7.45
N GLU A 158 -10.88 -28.96 7.92
CA GLU A 158 -12.09 -29.21 8.71
C GLU A 158 -13.11 -30.07 7.94
N LYS A 159 -13.34 -29.76 6.67
CA LYS A 159 -14.23 -30.51 5.77
C LYS A 159 -13.74 -31.96 5.59
N ALA A 160 -12.44 -32.16 5.39
CA ALA A 160 -11.84 -33.47 5.30
C ALA A 160 -11.98 -34.31 6.60
N SER A 161 -12.06 -33.60 7.75
CA SER A 161 -12.31 -34.19 9.07
C SER A 161 -13.81 -34.41 9.39
N GLY A 162 -14.71 -34.20 8.43
CA GLY A 162 -16.15 -34.40 8.56
C GLY A 162 -16.95 -33.21 9.08
N ALA A 163 -16.35 -32.03 9.17
CA ALA A 163 -17.08 -30.81 9.53
C ALA A 163 -18.10 -30.44 8.44
N LYS A 164 -19.33 -30.17 8.86
CA LYS A 164 -20.39 -29.73 7.95
C LYS A 164 -20.21 -28.28 7.55
N LEU A 165 -20.70 -27.92 6.37
CA LEU A 165 -20.85 -26.53 5.98
C LEU A 165 -21.85 -25.81 6.91
N PRO A 166 -21.66 -24.52 7.18
CA PRO A 166 -22.58 -23.72 8.00
C PRO A 166 -23.91 -23.40 7.28
N TRP A 167 -24.09 -23.91 6.07
CA TRP A 167 -25.34 -23.79 5.30
C TRP A 167 -25.63 -25.09 4.54
N GLU A 168 -26.89 -25.30 4.18
CA GLU A 168 -27.35 -26.37 3.29
C GLU A 168 -27.86 -25.79 1.96
N GLY A 169 -27.71 -26.57 0.87
CA GLY A 169 -28.15 -26.18 -0.46
C GLY A 169 -27.29 -25.11 -1.12
N THR A 170 -27.90 -24.25 -1.92
CA THR A 170 -27.22 -23.15 -2.63
C THR A 170 -27.26 -21.87 -1.81
N ARG A 171 -26.15 -21.15 -1.78
CA ARG A 171 -26.05 -19.83 -1.17
C ARG A 171 -25.56 -18.81 -2.19
N GLU A 172 -26.23 -17.68 -2.28
CA GLU A 172 -25.85 -16.55 -3.12
C GLU A 172 -25.33 -15.39 -2.25
N ILE A 173 -24.22 -14.79 -2.67
CA ILE A 173 -23.58 -13.65 -2.00
C ILE A 173 -23.25 -12.62 -3.05
N SER A 174 -23.50 -11.35 -2.77
CA SER A 174 -23.07 -10.23 -3.61
C SER A 174 -22.00 -9.43 -2.89
N LEU A 175 -20.87 -9.21 -3.55
CA LEU A 175 -19.76 -8.40 -3.05
C LEU A 175 -19.71 -7.08 -3.80
N ALA A 176 -19.85 -5.97 -3.06
CA ALA A 176 -19.63 -4.63 -3.60
C ALA A 176 -18.19 -4.20 -3.33
N THR A 177 -17.47 -3.77 -4.38
CA THR A 177 -16.06 -3.37 -4.26
C THR A 177 -15.69 -2.24 -5.22
N GLY A 178 -14.55 -1.59 -4.97
CA GLY A 178 -13.92 -0.64 -5.88
C GLY A 178 -13.19 -1.33 -7.03
N ARG A 179 -12.94 -0.57 -8.10
CA ARG A 179 -12.31 -1.10 -9.33
C ARG A 179 -10.92 -1.72 -9.08
N LEU A 180 -10.13 -1.14 -8.17
CA LEU A 180 -8.76 -1.61 -7.90
C LEU A 180 -8.75 -2.98 -7.20
N ALA A 181 -9.64 -3.21 -6.24
CA ALA A 181 -9.73 -4.47 -5.52
C ALA A 181 -10.51 -5.56 -6.28
N PHE A 182 -11.29 -5.19 -7.30
CA PHE A 182 -12.15 -6.11 -8.04
C PHE A 182 -11.41 -7.35 -8.61
N PRO A 183 -10.24 -7.24 -9.26
CA PRO A 183 -9.55 -8.41 -9.81
C PRO A 183 -9.17 -9.44 -8.73
N TYR A 184 -8.77 -8.98 -7.56
CA TYR A 184 -8.40 -9.82 -6.42
C TYR A 184 -9.64 -10.52 -5.85
N LEU A 185 -10.69 -9.77 -5.53
CA LEU A 185 -11.92 -10.34 -5.00
C LEU A 185 -12.59 -11.30 -5.98
N LYS A 186 -12.53 -11.03 -7.28
CA LYS A 186 -13.02 -11.94 -8.31
C LYS A 186 -12.28 -13.28 -8.26
N ARG A 187 -10.94 -13.26 -8.24
CA ARG A 187 -10.11 -14.47 -8.17
C ARG A 187 -10.41 -15.28 -6.90
N MET A 188 -10.45 -14.60 -5.73
CA MET A 188 -10.81 -15.23 -4.45
C MET A 188 -12.22 -15.84 -4.49
N SER A 189 -13.19 -15.17 -5.11
CA SER A 189 -14.56 -15.69 -5.27
C SER A 189 -14.58 -16.92 -6.16
N GLU A 190 -13.82 -16.94 -7.25
CA GLU A 190 -13.70 -18.09 -8.14
C GLU A 190 -13.08 -19.30 -7.42
N GLU A 191 -12.05 -19.10 -6.61
CA GLU A 191 -11.45 -20.15 -5.77
C GLU A 191 -12.45 -20.71 -4.75
N LEU A 192 -13.21 -19.83 -4.07
CA LEU A 192 -14.27 -20.25 -3.15
C LEU A 192 -15.37 -21.07 -3.84
N MET A 193 -15.82 -20.64 -5.01
CA MET A 193 -16.86 -21.37 -5.76
C MET A 193 -16.37 -22.72 -6.28
N GLN A 194 -15.08 -22.88 -6.57
CA GLN A 194 -14.48 -24.18 -6.92
C GLN A 194 -14.50 -25.13 -5.71
N GLU A 195 -14.15 -24.65 -4.53
CA GLU A 195 -14.16 -25.46 -3.30
C GLU A 195 -15.56 -25.75 -2.79
N TYR A 196 -16.53 -24.86 -3.03
CA TYR A 196 -17.91 -24.94 -2.58
C TYR A 196 -18.91 -24.83 -3.73
N PRO A 197 -19.23 -25.93 -4.44
CA PRO A 197 -20.10 -25.89 -5.64
C PRO A 197 -21.52 -25.32 -5.41
N GLY A 198 -21.98 -25.31 -4.14
CA GLY A 198 -23.26 -24.71 -3.76
C GLY A 198 -23.20 -23.18 -3.52
N LEU A 199 -22.02 -22.57 -3.61
CA LEU A 199 -21.82 -21.13 -3.42
C LEU A 199 -21.84 -20.41 -4.77
N ARG A 200 -22.49 -19.26 -4.82
CA ARG A 200 -22.51 -18.30 -5.93
C ARG A 200 -22.14 -16.93 -5.41
N ILE A 201 -21.14 -16.27 -6.02
CA ILE A 201 -20.67 -14.94 -5.62
C ILE A 201 -20.64 -14.04 -6.85
#